data_20360272932126beba5509821d5c42c1
#
_entry.id   20360272932126beba5509821d5c42c1
#
_cell.length_a   1.000
_cell.length_b   1.000
_cell.length_c   1.000
_cell.angle_alpha   90.00
_cell.angle_beta   90.00
_cell.angle_gamma   90.00
#
_symmetry.space_group_name_H-M   'P 1'
#
loop_
_entity.id
_entity.type
_entity.pdbx_description
1 polymer ?
#
loop_
_entity_poly.entity_id
_entity_poly.type
_entity_poly.pdbx_seq_one_letter_code
_entity_poly.pdbx_strand_id
1 'polypeptide(L)'
;LLFIYFCYGILFLLLIPLGIVNTARIDRQNASQISYQVKEQMNQIQQVKDTLARAKTKADLEAVETLIDTQERFFDIKDFRKLEEAKTWLSNFVANFEKRTIMQAQAARYSRRLGLLKRSIKWNLGALVAGVLFIYIWHGTGWLRL
;
A
#
# COMPACT_ATOMS: atom_id res chain seq x y z
N LEU A 1 12.74 -35.51 -28.63
CA LEU A 1 11.42 -35.00 -28.21
C LEU A 1 11.28 -35.08 -26.69
N LEU A 2 11.53 -36.21 -26.05
CA LEU A 2 11.41 -36.42 -24.59
C LEU A 2 12.34 -35.50 -23.76
N PHE A 3 13.56 -35.26 -24.20
CA PHE A 3 14.52 -34.36 -23.57
C PHE A 3 14.02 -32.90 -23.54
N ILE A 4 13.29 -32.50 -24.57
CA ILE A 4 12.69 -31.17 -24.70
C ILE A 4 11.61 -30.97 -23.60
N TYR A 5 10.75 -31.97 -23.36
CA TYR A 5 9.72 -31.89 -22.31
C TYR A 5 10.34 -31.80 -20.90
N PHE A 6 11.44 -32.51 -20.67
CA PHE A 6 12.18 -32.43 -19.41
C PHE A 6 12.78 -31.03 -19.21
N CYS A 7 13.39 -30.45 -20.23
CA CYS A 7 13.94 -29.10 -20.20
C CYS A 7 12.83 -28.05 -19.93
N TYR A 8 11.68 -28.19 -20.56
CA TYR A 8 10.54 -27.30 -20.29
C TYR A 8 10.03 -27.44 -18.85
N GLY A 9 9.96 -28.64 -18.29
CA GLY A 9 9.58 -28.88 -16.91
C GLY A 9 10.52 -28.15 -15.92
N ILE A 10 11.83 -28.27 -16.12
CA ILE A 10 12.84 -27.57 -15.33
C ILE A 10 12.71 -26.04 -15.50
N LEU A 11 12.51 -25.57 -16.71
CA LEU A 11 12.35 -24.14 -16.99
C LEU A 11 11.13 -23.55 -16.24
N PHE A 12 10.00 -24.27 -16.23
CA PHE A 12 8.82 -23.86 -15.46
C PHE A 12 9.07 -23.83 -13.97
N LEU A 13 9.82 -24.80 -13.42
CA LEU A 13 10.19 -24.81 -12.00
C LEU A 13 11.12 -23.64 -11.64
N LEU A 14 12.01 -23.23 -12.54
CA LEU A 14 12.89 -22.08 -12.34
C LEU A 14 12.14 -20.74 -12.39
N LEU A 15 10.99 -20.66 -13.05
CA LEU A 15 10.16 -19.45 -13.08
C LEU A 15 9.53 -19.15 -11.71
N ILE A 16 9.34 -20.14 -10.85
CA ILE A 16 8.75 -19.96 -9.50
C ILE A 16 9.60 -19.02 -8.64
N PRO A 17 10.91 -19.27 -8.40
CA PRO A 17 11.75 -18.38 -7.61
C PRO A 17 11.88 -16.98 -8.26
N LEU A 18 11.93 -16.89 -9.58
CA LEU A 18 11.98 -15.62 -10.29
C LEU A 18 10.71 -14.78 -10.04
N GLY A 19 9.54 -15.42 -10.05
CA GLY A 19 8.25 -14.79 -9.75
C GLY A 19 8.19 -14.27 -8.30
N ILE A 20 8.74 -15.00 -7.34
CA ILE A 20 8.79 -14.60 -5.92
C ILE A 20 9.70 -13.38 -5.76
N VAL A 21 10.89 -13.38 -6.33
CA VAL A 21 11.84 -12.26 -6.25
C VAL A 21 11.26 -11.00 -6.86
N ASN A 22 10.61 -11.12 -8.01
CA ASN A 22 9.99 -9.98 -8.69
C ASN A 22 8.82 -9.41 -7.87
N THR A 23 8.00 -10.26 -7.27
CA THR A 23 6.91 -9.86 -6.36
C THR A 23 7.43 -9.11 -5.14
N ALA A 24 8.51 -9.59 -4.53
CA ALA A 24 9.15 -8.94 -3.39
C ALA A 24 9.73 -7.55 -3.76
N ARG A 25 10.28 -7.40 -4.96
CA ARG A 25 10.76 -6.12 -5.47
C ARG A 25 9.63 -5.11 -5.63
N ILE A 26 8.52 -5.52 -6.23
CA ILE A 26 7.32 -4.69 -6.42
C ILE A 26 6.73 -4.29 -5.06
N ASP A 27 6.66 -5.20 -4.10
CA ASP A 27 6.17 -4.91 -2.74
C ASP A 27 7.02 -3.83 -2.06
N ARG A 28 8.35 -3.90 -2.16
CA ARG A 28 9.26 -2.88 -1.62
C ARG A 28 9.05 -1.52 -2.28
N GLN A 29 8.90 -1.45 -3.60
CA GLN A 29 8.64 -0.21 -4.32
C GLN A 29 7.30 0.40 -3.92
N ASN A 30 6.24 -0.39 -3.82
CA ASN A 30 4.93 0.06 -3.37
C ASN A 30 4.96 0.55 -1.92
N ALA A 31 5.67 -0.16 -1.03
CA ALA A 31 5.83 0.25 0.36
C ALA A 31 6.58 1.58 0.48
N SER A 32 7.62 1.78 -0.33
CA SER A 32 8.38 3.04 -0.39
C SER A 32 7.51 4.20 -0.85
N GLN A 33 6.71 4.03 -1.92
CA GLN A 33 5.81 5.08 -2.41
C GLN A 33 4.76 5.47 -1.37
N ILE A 34 4.12 4.50 -0.72
CA ILE A 34 3.15 4.77 0.36
C ILE A 34 3.85 5.48 1.52
N SER A 35 5.05 5.07 1.89
CA SER A 35 5.82 5.70 2.97
C SER A 35 6.14 7.15 2.66
N TYR A 36 6.50 7.46 1.42
CA TYR A 36 6.79 8.82 0.99
C TYR A 36 5.54 9.71 1.07
N GLN A 37 4.40 9.25 0.51
CA GLN A 37 3.14 9.97 0.56
C GLN A 37 2.67 10.23 2.00
N VAL A 38 2.77 9.22 2.87
CA VAL A 38 2.41 9.35 4.29
C VAL A 38 3.33 10.35 4.99
N LYS A 39 4.63 10.30 4.71
CA LYS A 39 5.59 11.25 5.31
C LYS A 39 5.27 12.69 4.92
N GLU A 40 4.91 12.92 3.67
CA GLU A 40 4.55 14.26 3.19
C GLU A 40 3.25 14.75 3.86
N GLN A 41 2.22 13.91 3.92
CA GLN A 41 0.99 14.24 4.65
C GLN A 41 1.23 14.48 6.15
N MET A 42 2.08 13.68 6.79
CA MET A 42 2.43 13.87 8.20
C MET A 42 3.19 15.18 8.43
N ASN A 43 4.06 15.59 7.51
CA ASN A 43 4.74 16.88 7.58
C ASN A 43 3.72 18.04 7.48
N GLN A 44 2.75 17.95 6.59
CA GLN A 44 1.67 18.94 6.48
C GLN A 44 0.84 18.99 7.77
N ILE A 45 0.45 17.85 8.31
CA ILE A 45 -0.27 17.75 9.59
C ILE A 45 0.55 18.39 10.70
N GLN A 46 1.86 18.17 10.76
CA GLN A 46 2.73 18.76 11.77
C GLN A 46 2.80 20.28 11.63
N GLN A 47 2.90 20.81 10.39
CA GLN A 47 2.85 22.25 10.14
C GLN A 47 1.53 22.87 10.61
N VAL A 48 0.41 22.20 10.34
CA VAL A 48 -0.90 22.63 10.83
C VAL A 48 -0.94 22.65 12.37
N LYS A 49 -0.44 21.61 13.03
CA LYS A 49 -0.35 21.55 14.50
C LYS A 49 0.50 22.68 15.08
N ASP A 50 1.66 22.94 14.48
CA ASP A 50 2.57 23.98 14.93
C ASP A 50 1.96 25.38 14.75
N THR A 51 1.25 25.61 13.63
CA THR A 51 0.54 26.86 13.37
C THR A 51 -0.63 27.03 14.35
N LEU A 52 -1.40 25.97 14.59
CA LEU A 52 -2.50 25.97 15.55
C LEU A 52 -2.02 26.24 16.98
N ALA A 53 -0.87 25.68 17.38
CA ALA A 53 -0.28 25.92 18.68
C ALA A 53 0.14 27.39 18.89
N ARG A 54 0.56 28.06 17.82
CA ARG A 54 0.96 29.49 17.83
C ARG A 54 -0.22 30.44 17.66
N ALA A 55 -1.36 29.96 17.20
CA ALA A 55 -2.54 30.77 16.96
C ALA A 55 -3.04 31.45 18.24
N LYS A 56 -3.13 32.79 18.21
CA LYS A 56 -3.59 33.64 19.32
C LYS A 56 -4.85 34.42 18.97
N THR A 57 -5.17 34.53 17.69
CA THR A 57 -6.32 35.28 17.19
C THR A 57 -7.22 34.42 16.31
N LYS A 58 -8.46 34.87 16.06
CA LYS A 58 -9.35 34.20 15.11
C LYS A 58 -8.79 34.22 13.69
N ALA A 59 -8.11 35.29 13.28
CA ALA A 59 -7.46 35.39 11.99
C ALA A 59 -6.35 34.33 11.82
N ASP A 60 -5.62 34.01 12.88
CA ASP A 60 -4.62 32.92 12.85
C ASP A 60 -5.28 31.56 12.63
N LEU A 61 -6.49 31.35 13.18
CA LEU A 61 -7.25 30.10 12.99
C LEU A 61 -7.83 30.00 11.56
N GLU A 62 -8.25 31.10 10.95
CA GLU A 62 -8.66 31.14 9.54
C GLU A 62 -7.48 30.80 8.62
N ALA A 63 -6.26 31.23 8.96
CA ALA A 63 -5.06 30.83 8.23
C ALA A 63 -4.77 29.32 8.37
N VAL A 64 -5.04 28.72 9.54
CA VAL A 64 -4.94 27.27 9.72
C VAL A 64 -5.98 26.53 8.90
N GLU A 65 -7.22 27.06 8.82
CA GLU A 65 -8.28 26.48 8.00
C GLU A 65 -7.88 26.40 6.53
N THR A 66 -7.24 27.45 5.98
CA THR A 66 -6.75 27.46 4.60
C THR A 66 -5.65 26.41 4.34
N LEU A 67 -4.84 26.07 5.34
CA LEU A 67 -3.84 25.02 5.25
C LEU A 67 -4.44 23.60 5.28
N ILE A 68 -5.63 23.46 5.85
CA ILE A 68 -6.40 22.21 5.89
C ILE A 68 -7.20 22.05 4.58
N ASP A 69 -6.99 22.89 3.56
CA ASP A 69 -7.74 22.88 2.30
C ASP A 69 -7.78 21.48 1.66
N THR A 70 -8.66 20.70 2.19
CA THR A 70 -9.04 19.40 1.72
C THR A 70 -10.56 19.35 1.63
N GLN A 71 -11.03 18.71 0.63
CA GLN A 71 -12.39 18.44 0.16
C GLN A 71 -13.54 18.33 1.20
N GLU A 72 -13.27 18.51 2.48
CA GLU A 72 -14.24 18.46 3.57
C GLU A 72 -14.46 19.86 4.18
N ARG A 73 -14.92 20.82 3.35
CA ARG A 73 -15.42 22.13 3.83
C ARG A 73 -16.76 21.95 4.55
N PHE A 74 -16.78 21.42 5.73
CA PHE A 74 -17.97 21.37 6.58
C PHE A 74 -17.90 22.30 7.78
N PHE A 75 -16.97 23.28 7.76
CA PHE A 75 -16.70 24.04 8.96
C PHE A 75 -16.40 25.51 8.66
N ASP A 76 -17.12 26.42 9.32
CA ASP A 76 -16.83 27.85 9.32
C ASP A 76 -16.42 28.25 10.75
N ILE A 77 -15.17 28.72 10.92
CA ILE A 77 -14.63 29.20 12.20
C ILE A 77 -15.50 30.34 12.77
N LYS A 78 -16.24 31.05 11.92
CA LYS A 78 -17.16 32.11 12.34
C LYS A 78 -18.29 31.65 13.23
N ASP A 79 -18.67 30.37 13.19
CA ASP A 79 -19.72 29.80 14.02
C ASP A 79 -19.32 29.64 15.49
N PHE A 80 -18.01 29.70 15.80
CA PHE A 80 -17.55 29.61 17.19
C PHE A 80 -17.56 30.95 17.90
N ARG A 81 -18.24 30.96 19.03
CA ARG A 81 -18.30 32.14 19.91
C ARG A 81 -16.98 32.42 20.61
N LYS A 82 -16.23 31.36 20.98
CA LYS A 82 -14.98 31.45 21.74
C LYS A 82 -13.81 30.87 20.96
N LEU A 83 -12.70 31.58 20.98
CA LEU A 83 -11.44 31.16 20.33
C LEU A 83 -10.97 29.79 20.85
N GLU A 84 -11.09 29.52 22.14
CA GLU A 84 -10.65 28.27 22.76
C GLU A 84 -11.50 27.07 22.33
N GLU A 85 -12.78 27.26 22.08
CA GLU A 85 -13.66 26.21 21.56
C GLU A 85 -13.25 25.85 20.13
N ALA A 86 -13.02 26.84 19.28
CA ALA A 86 -12.55 26.64 17.90
C ALA A 86 -11.18 25.94 17.88
N LYS A 87 -10.26 26.37 18.74
CA LYS A 87 -8.92 25.79 18.86
C LYS A 87 -8.96 24.32 19.31
N THR A 88 -9.78 24.02 20.31
CA THR A 88 -9.96 22.64 20.80
C THR A 88 -10.57 21.75 19.74
N TRP A 89 -11.58 22.26 19.02
CA TRP A 89 -12.20 21.50 17.95
C TRP A 89 -11.21 21.24 16.79
N LEU A 90 -10.47 22.23 16.32
CA LEU A 90 -9.43 22.09 15.29
C LEU A 90 -8.35 21.09 15.73
N SER A 91 -7.92 21.15 16.97
CA SER A 91 -6.93 20.20 17.53
C SER A 91 -7.44 18.77 17.46
N ASN A 92 -8.69 18.54 17.87
CA ASN A 92 -9.32 17.22 17.79
C ASN A 92 -9.53 16.76 16.33
N PHE A 93 -9.91 17.67 15.44
CA PHE A 93 -10.06 17.39 14.02
C PHE A 93 -8.72 16.93 13.40
N VAL A 94 -7.65 17.69 13.64
CA VAL A 94 -6.30 17.38 13.14
C VAL A 94 -5.80 16.04 13.70
N ALA A 95 -6.04 15.77 15.00
CA ALA A 95 -5.67 14.50 15.62
C ALA A 95 -6.44 13.32 15.01
N ASN A 96 -7.73 13.48 14.74
CA ASN A 96 -8.54 12.46 14.07
C ASN A 96 -8.11 12.26 12.61
N PHE A 97 -7.77 13.32 11.90
CA PHE A 97 -7.27 13.26 10.53
C PHE A 97 -5.93 12.52 10.46
N GLU A 98 -5.00 12.82 11.37
CA GLU A 98 -3.74 12.08 11.51
C GLU A 98 -3.98 10.58 11.71
N LYS A 99 -4.85 10.23 12.64
CA LYS A 99 -5.20 8.82 12.93
C LYS A 99 -5.80 8.12 11.70
N ARG A 100 -6.71 8.80 10.99
CA ARG A 100 -7.30 8.27 9.75
C ARG A 100 -6.24 8.07 8.66
N THR A 101 -5.34 9.03 8.47
CA THR A 101 -4.24 8.95 7.50
C THR A 101 -3.35 7.74 7.76
N ILE A 102 -2.97 7.52 9.03
CA ILE A 102 -2.15 6.35 9.42
C ILE A 102 -2.91 5.04 9.14
N MET A 103 -4.19 4.96 9.54
CA MET A 103 -5.00 3.76 9.32
C MET A 103 -5.20 3.47 7.83
N GLN A 104 -5.47 4.49 7.02
CA GLN A 104 -5.62 4.34 5.57
C GLN A 104 -4.32 3.88 4.92
N ALA A 105 -3.17 4.41 5.35
CA ALA A 105 -1.87 3.97 4.87
C ALA A 105 -1.58 2.50 5.21
N GLN A 106 -1.91 2.07 6.42
CA GLN A 106 -1.77 0.67 6.84
C GLN A 106 -2.70 -0.25 6.03
N ALA A 107 -3.96 0.15 5.86
CA ALA A 107 -4.92 -0.59 5.05
C ALA A 107 -4.48 -0.68 3.58
N ALA A 108 -3.97 0.40 3.00
CA ALA A 108 -3.46 0.43 1.64
C ALA A 108 -2.25 -0.51 1.46
N ARG A 109 -1.30 -0.51 2.41
CA ARG A 109 -0.16 -1.45 2.41
C ARG A 109 -0.64 -2.90 2.47
N TYR A 110 -1.55 -3.20 3.39
CA TYR A 110 -2.09 -4.54 3.55
C TYR A 110 -2.83 -5.01 2.30
N SER A 111 -3.72 -4.19 1.76
CA SER A 111 -4.48 -4.49 0.55
C SER A 111 -3.59 -4.75 -0.67
N ARG A 112 -2.59 -3.89 -0.90
CA ARG A 112 -1.64 -4.07 -2.01
C ARG A 112 -0.81 -5.35 -1.84
N ARG A 113 -0.33 -5.62 -0.63
CA ARG A 113 0.43 -6.83 -0.33
C ARG A 113 -0.39 -8.09 -0.55
N LEU A 114 -1.65 -8.09 -0.11
CA LEU A 114 -2.57 -9.20 -0.34
C LEU A 114 -2.86 -9.42 -1.82
N GLY A 115 -3.04 -8.35 -2.58
CA GLY A 115 -3.22 -8.40 -4.04
C GLY A 115 -2.01 -9.01 -4.76
N LEU A 116 -0.80 -8.62 -4.38
CA LEU A 116 0.44 -9.18 -4.92
C LEU A 116 0.59 -10.67 -4.57
N LEU A 117 0.32 -11.04 -3.32
CA LEU A 117 0.38 -12.45 -2.88
C LEU A 117 -0.63 -13.31 -3.65
N LYS A 118 -1.88 -12.88 -3.77
CA LYS A 118 -2.90 -13.60 -4.54
C LYS A 118 -2.48 -13.80 -5.99
N ARG A 119 -1.93 -12.76 -6.63
CA ARG A 119 -1.44 -12.84 -8.01
C ARG A 119 -0.25 -13.78 -8.12
N SER A 120 0.73 -13.69 -7.21
CA SER A 120 1.91 -14.54 -7.18
C SER A 120 1.55 -16.01 -6.98
N ILE A 121 0.66 -16.32 -6.03
CA ILE A 121 0.18 -17.68 -5.78
C ILE A 121 -0.49 -18.26 -7.03
N LYS A 122 -1.37 -17.49 -7.68
CA LYS A 122 -2.08 -17.94 -8.89
C LYS A 122 -1.12 -18.34 -10.01
N TRP A 123 -0.09 -17.52 -10.27
CA TRP A 123 0.89 -17.79 -11.32
C TRP A 123 1.84 -18.93 -10.94
N ASN A 124 2.31 -18.95 -9.69
CA ASN A 124 3.21 -19.99 -9.23
C ASN A 124 2.52 -21.36 -9.14
N LEU A 125 1.25 -21.40 -8.75
CA LEU A 125 0.48 -22.65 -8.76
C LEU A 125 0.31 -23.19 -10.18
N GLY A 126 0.02 -22.32 -11.16
CA GLY A 126 -0.05 -22.71 -12.58
C GLY A 126 1.27 -23.29 -13.09
N ALA A 127 2.39 -22.64 -12.80
CA ALA A 127 3.72 -23.12 -13.16
C ALA A 127 4.07 -24.47 -12.49
N LEU A 128 3.71 -24.62 -11.21
CA LEU A 128 3.95 -25.85 -10.46
C LEU A 128 3.14 -27.02 -11.04
N VAL A 129 1.85 -26.83 -11.29
CA VAL A 129 0.98 -27.85 -11.90
C VAL A 129 1.50 -28.25 -13.29
N ALA A 130 1.84 -27.26 -14.12
CA ALA A 130 2.41 -27.53 -15.44
C ALA A 130 3.73 -28.32 -15.35
N GLY A 131 4.64 -27.91 -14.45
CA GLY A 131 5.91 -28.58 -14.23
C GLY A 131 5.74 -30.04 -13.78
N VAL A 132 4.84 -30.30 -12.83
CA VAL A 132 4.52 -31.66 -12.37
C VAL A 132 3.92 -32.50 -13.49
N LEU A 133 2.99 -31.95 -14.27
CA LEU A 133 2.41 -32.67 -15.41
C LEU A 133 3.47 -33.04 -16.46
N PHE A 134 4.41 -32.15 -16.78
CA PHE A 134 5.49 -32.43 -17.71
C PHE A 134 6.41 -33.55 -17.20
N ILE A 135 6.74 -33.54 -15.90
CA ILE A 135 7.54 -34.62 -15.27
C ILE A 135 6.78 -35.95 -15.28
N TYR A 136 5.47 -35.90 -15.00
CA TYR A 136 4.63 -37.10 -15.00
C TYR A 136 4.51 -37.72 -16.40
N ILE A 137 4.31 -36.91 -17.44
CA ILE A 137 4.30 -37.35 -18.84
C ILE A 137 5.65 -37.96 -19.20
N TRP A 138 6.76 -37.30 -18.81
CA TRP A 138 8.10 -37.81 -19.05
C TRP A 138 8.34 -39.17 -18.41
N HIS A 139 7.90 -39.35 -17.17
CA HIS A 139 8.03 -40.63 -16.45
C HIS A 139 7.11 -41.72 -17.04
N GLY A 140 5.85 -41.34 -17.35
CA GLY A 140 4.87 -42.28 -17.92
C GLY A 140 5.19 -42.76 -19.35
N THR A 141 5.94 -41.96 -20.12
CA THR A 141 6.40 -42.34 -21.48
C THR A 141 7.74 -43.09 -21.47
N GLY A 142 8.27 -43.43 -20.29
CA GLY A 142 9.52 -44.20 -20.15
C GLY A 142 9.53 -45.56 -20.82
N TRP A 143 8.37 -46.20 -20.93
CA TRP A 143 8.18 -47.48 -21.63
C TRP A 143 8.31 -47.41 -23.16
N LEU A 144 8.21 -46.19 -23.74
CA LEU A 144 8.43 -45.96 -25.19
C LEU A 144 9.92 -45.83 -25.54
N ARG A 145 10.82 -46.00 -24.60
CA ARG A 145 12.28 -45.92 -24.80
C ARG A 145 12.94 -47.27 -25.13
N LEU A 146 12.17 -48.34 -25.06
CA LEU A 146 12.57 -49.66 -25.52
C LEU A 146 12.15 -49.84 -26.99
#